data_f03000ce6378a778a284c960a479dde6
#
_entry.id   f03000ce6378a778a284c960a479dde6
#
_cell.length_a   1.000
_cell.length_b   1.000
_cell.length_c   1.000
_cell.angle_alpha   90.00
_cell.angle_beta   90.00
_cell.angle_gamma   90.00
#
_symmetry.space_group_name_H-M   'P 1'
#
loop_
_entity.id
_entity.type
_entity.pdbx_description
1 polymer ?
#
loop_
_entity_poly.entity_id
_entity_poly.type
_entity_poly.pdbx_seq_one_letter_code
_entity_poly.pdbx_strand_id
1 'polypeptide(L)'
;MEKDFFDVFPHLKVKKELEELLDMVFVTKVSMNPGRTHLRVYIESSRWIHKKNIFALEDEIERQCFPGIPMTVTVVEKFHLSEQYTPENFLESYRSSMELELRSYNMLEYNLFRRAKITFTGKDAMRMELPDTVISRQKSEILIEYFHKVFCERCGMDLKVDLDFVEAKESKYRKNAALQIKQEVENVLKHAKLGGDQESEPKQEEAAKEETKKTSGEKKGEKAPAVSYTHLRAHETLRYL
;
A
#
# COMPACT_ATOMS: atom_id res chain seq x y z
N MET A 1 -6.84 -0.36 33.87
CA MET A 1 -7.84 0.55 34.42
C MET A 1 -8.28 1.40 33.24
N GLU A 2 -9.48 1.18 32.76
CA GLU A 2 -10.06 1.93 31.64
C GLU A 2 -10.42 3.34 32.12
N LYS A 3 -10.13 4.34 31.30
CA LYS A 3 -10.47 5.73 31.58
C LYS A 3 -11.20 6.31 30.39
N ASP A 4 -12.12 7.19 30.64
CA ASP A 4 -12.77 7.94 29.57
C ASP A 4 -11.75 8.70 28.76
N PHE A 5 -11.99 8.83 27.46
CA PHE A 5 -11.02 9.44 26.55
C PHE A 5 -10.60 10.85 27.01
N PHE A 6 -11.57 11.67 27.40
CA PHE A 6 -11.31 13.05 27.85
C PHE A 6 -10.73 13.15 29.26
N ASP A 7 -10.77 12.08 30.07
CA ASP A 7 -10.01 12.02 31.32
C ASP A 7 -8.50 11.88 31.07
N VAL A 8 -8.13 11.25 29.97
CA VAL A 8 -6.71 11.10 29.55
C VAL A 8 -6.24 12.33 28.78
N PHE A 9 -7.11 12.94 27.98
CA PHE A 9 -6.81 14.10 27.15
C PHE A 9 -7.73 15.30 27.45
N PRO A 10 -7.72 15.88 28.68
CA PRO A 10 -8.72 16.86 29.14
C PRO A 10 -8.68 18.20 28.42
N HIS A 11 -7.58 18.51 27.73
CA HIS A 11 -7.40 19.79 27.03
C HIS A 11 -7.46 19.65 25.51
N LEU A 12 -7.70 18.43 25.00
CA LEU A 12 -7.77 18.18 23.58
C LEU A 12 -9.07 18.76 23.00
N LYS A 13 -8.94 19.62 22.02
CA LYS A 13 -10.08 20.22 21.31
C LYS A 13 -10.24 19.53 19.96
N VAL A 14 -11.37 18.91 19.77
CA VAL A 14 -11.74 18.22 18.51
C VAL A 14 -13.01 18.82 17.93
N LYS A 15 -13.33 18.46 16.70
CA LYS A 15 -14.61 18.84 16.10
C LYS A 15 -15.76 18.18 16.86
N LYS A 16 -16.90 18.86 16.96
CA LYS A 16 -18.07 18.39 17.69
C LYS A 16 -18.51 16.97 17.31
N GLU A 17 -18.50 16.65 16.01
CA GLU A 17 -18.82 15.30 15.52
C GLU A 17 -17.86 14.21 16.05
N LEU A 18 -16.59 14.56 16.21
CA LEU A 18 -15.59 13.65 16.76
C LEU A 18 -15.68 13.59 18.29
N GLU A 19 -16.01 14.70 18.95
CA GLU A 19 -16.25 14.77 20.39
C GLU A 19 -17.37 13.81 20.81
N GLU A 20 -18.53 13.85 20.14
CA GLU A 20 -19.66 12.95 20.36
C GLU A 20 -19.32 11.47 20.16
N LEU A 21 -18.38 11.16 19.26
CA LEU A 21 -17.88 9.79 19.08
C LEU A 21 -16.94 9.36 20.21
N LEU A 22 -16.09 10.28 20.67
CA LEU A 22 -15.11 10.02 21.72
C LEU A 22 -15.70 9.92 23.14
N ASP A 23 -16.89 10.45 23.37
CA ASP A 23 -17.63 10.28 24.63
C ASP A 23 -17.94 8.82 24.99
N MET A 24 -17.89 7.93 23.99
CA MET A 24 -18.13 6.47 24.15
C MET A 24 -16.85 5.66 23.97
N VAL A 25 -15.70 6.29 24.12
CA VAL A 25 -14.38 5.68 23.90
C VAL A 25 -13.61 5.65 25.22
N PHE A 26 -13.08 4.48 25.54
CA PHE A 26 -12.20 4.28 26.69
C PHE A 26 -10.74 4.15 26.23
N VAL A 27 -9.83 4.75 26.98
CA VAL A 27 -8.39 4.55 26.82
C VAL A 27 -7.94 3.45 27.77
N THR A 28 -7.45 2.36 27.24
CA THR A 28 -6.99 1.22 28.04
C THR A 28 -5.50 1.31 28.34
N LYS A 29 -4.73 1.85 27.41
CA LYS A 29 -3.27 1.96 27.54
C LYS A 29 -2.74 3.12 26.71
N VAL A 30 -1.72 3.78 27.24
CA VAL A 30 -0.88 4.71 26.49
C VAL A 30 0.56 4.23 26.61
N SER A 31 1.27 4.11 25.51
CA SER A 31 2.67 3.68 25.49
C SER A 31 3.50 4.55 24.56
N MET A 32 4.74 4.79 24.97
CA MET A 32 5.69 5.58 24.21
C MET A 32 6.95 4.75 23.96
N ASN A 33 7.55 4.90 22.78
CA ASN A 33 8.81 4.25 22.51
C ASN A 33 9.96 4.86 23.35
N PRO A 34 11.08 4.13 23.57
CA PRO A 34 12.21 4.65 24.35
C PRO A 34 12.79 5.97 23.83
N GLY A 35 12.74 6.18 22.52
CA GLY A 35 13.21 7.40 21.86
C GLY A 35 12.25 8.58 21.98
N ARG A 36 11.08 8.42 22.59
CA ARG A 36 10.02 9.44 22.73
C ARG A 36 9.64 10.13 21.41
N THR A 37 9.65 9.35 20.33
CA THR A 37 9.27 9.81 18.98
C THR A 37 7.95 9.22 18.51
N HIS A 38 7.44 8.20 19.21
CA HIS A 38 6.23 7.49 18.86
C HIS A 38 5.35 7.23 20.06
N LEU A 39 4.12 7.73 20.03
CA LEU A 39 3.08 7.50 21.03
C LEU A 39 2.04 6.55 20.46
N ARG A 40 1.68 5.51 21.21
CA ARG A 40 0.55 4.63 20.90
C ARG A 40 -0.53 4.78 21.94
N VAL A 41 -1.74 5.09 21.50
CA VAL A 41 -2.92 5.23 22.33
C VAL A 41 -3.86 4.08 21.99
N TYR A 42 -4.10 3.20 22.94
CA TYR A 42 -5.00 2.05 22.79
C TYR A 42 -6.38 2.46 23.27
N ILE A 43 -7.36 2.35 22.39
CA ILE A 43 -8.74 2.72 22.67
C ILE A 43 -9.69 1.53 22.47
N GLU A 44 -10.74 1.49 23.28
CA GLU A 44 -11.85 0.55 23.14
C GLU A 44 -13.15 1.32 22.97
N SER A 45 -14.04 0.83 22.11
CA SER A 45 -15.34 1.44 21.84
C SER A 45 -16.39 0.36 21.54
N SER A 46 -17.63 0.63 21.92
CA SER A 46 -18.79 -0.22 21.57
C SER A 46 -19.28 -0.01 20.13
N ARG A 47 -18.71 0.96 19.42
CA ARG A 47 -19.02 1.28 18.03
C ARG A 47 -17.72 1.39 17.22
N TRP A 48 -17.79 0.99 15.95
CA TRP A 48 -16.65 1.22 15.07
C TRP A 48 -16.51 2.71 14.72
N ILE A 49 -15.29 3.16 14.62
CA ILE A 49 -14.94 4.53 14.27
C ILE A 49 -14.25 4.52 12.90
N HIS A 50 -14.70 5.39 12.01
CA HIS A 50 -14.13 5.48 10.67
C HIS A 50 -12.66 5.93 10.74
N LYS A 51 -11.77 5.32 9.97
CA LYS A 51 -10.32 5.65 9.96
C LYS A 51 -10.03 7.12 9.69
N LYS A 52 -10.87 7.81 8.93
CA LYS A 52 -10.75 9.26 8.74
C LYS A 52 -10.80 10.01 10.08
N ASN A 53 -11.65 9.59 11.00
CA ASN A 53 -11.77 10.20 12.31
C ASN A 53 -10.59 9.83 13.21
N ILE A 54 -10.11 8.58 13.10
CA ILE A 54 -8.90 8.14 13.81
C ILE A 54 -7.67 8.95 13.35
N PHE A 55 -7.45 9.11 12.06
CA PHE A 55 -6.34 9.92 11.55
C PHE A 55 -6.47 11.39 11.96
N ALA A 56 -7.68 11.95 11.90
CA ALA A 56 -7.91 13.31 12.40
C ALA A 56 -7.62 13.44 13.90
N LEU A 57 -7.90 12.40 14.69
CA LEU A 57 -7.60 12.36 16.11
C LEU A 57 -6.09 12.29 16.37
N GLU A 58 -5.38 11.45 15.62
CA GLU A 58 -3.91 11.35 15.66
C GLU A 58 -3.26 12.70 15.39
N ASP A 59 -3.66 13.36 14.31
CA ASP A 59 -3.18 14.72 13.93
C ASP A 59 -3.47 15.75 15.03
N GLU A 60 -4.66 15.71 15.66
CA GLU A 60 -5.01 16.65 16.72
C GLU A 60 -4.23 16.41 17.99
N ILE A 61 -3.98 15.15 18.38
CA ILE A 61 -3.12 14.82 19.52
C ILE A 61 -1.68 15.29 19.27
N GLU A 62 -1.13 15.02 18.09
CA GLU A 62 0.20 15.48 17.70
C GLU A 62 0.30 17.00 17.80
N ARG A 63 -0.64 17.71 17.21
CA ARG A 63 -0.64 19.17 17.12
C ARG A 63 -0.82 19.85 18.48
N GLN A 64 -1.72 19.34 19.33
CA GLN A 64 -2.11 20.01 20.58
C GLN A 64 -1.29 19.56 21.80
N CYS A 65 -0.95 18.26 21.87
CA CYS A 65 -0.20 17.72 23.02
C CYS A 65 1.31 17.81 22.84
N PHE A 66 1.81 17.87 21.58
CA PHE A 66 3.25 17.86 21.30
C PHE A 66 3.68 18.99 20.36
N PRO A 67 3.30 20.26 20.62
CA PRO A 67 3.63 21.36 19.74
C PRO A 67 5.15 21.53 19.59
N GLY A 68 5.66 21.46 18.35
CA GLY A 68 7.08 21.62 18.04
C GLY A 68 7.97 20.42 18.37
N ILE A 69 7.41 19.30 18.81
CA ILE A 69 8.12 18.05 19.06
C ILE A 69 7.79 17.08 17.93
N PRO A 70 8.78 16.47 17.27
CA PRO A 70 8.54 15.45 16.24
C PRO A 70 8.03 14.15 16.89
N MET A 71 6.75 14.12 17.22
CA MET A 71 6.06 12.98 17.81
C MET A 71 5.07 12.42 16.78
N THR A 72 5.16 11.13 16.48
CA THR A 72 4.14 10.43 15.71
C THR A 72 3.16 9.75 16.66
N VAL A 73 1.89 10.03 16.52
CA VAL A 73 0.82 9.40 17.30
C VAL A 73 0.15 8.33 16.47
N THR A 74 -0.09 7.17 17.07
CA THR A 74 -0.87 6.08 16.45
C THR A 74 -1.94 5.65 17.44
N VAL A 75 -3.18 5.69 16.99
CA VAL A 75 -4.33 5.17 17.73
C VAL A 75 -4.58 3.74 17.32
N VAL A 76 -4.55 2.84 18.31
CA VAL A 76 -4.83 1.41 18.12
C VAL A 76 -6.23 1.16 18.67
N GLU A 77 -7.16 0.97 17.77
CA GLU A 77 -8.57 0.77 18.10
C GLU A 77 -8.94 -0.70 18.30
N LYS A 78 -9.81 -0.96 19.26
CA LYS A 78 -10.51 -2.22 19.47
C LYS A 78 -12.00 -1.95 19.62
N PHE A 79 -12.83 -2.70 18.91
CA PHE A 79 -14.27 -2.50 18.87
C PHE A 79 -15.00 -3.70 19.49
N HIS A 80 -15.84 -3.40 20.46
CA HIS A 80 -16.77 -4.39 21.07
C HIS A 80 -18.13 -4.25 20.41
N LEU A 81 -18.22 -4.79 19.19
CA LEU A 81 -19.43 -4.66 18.38
C LEU A 81 -20.55 -5.59 18.91
N SER A 82 -21.80 -5.17 18.72
CA SER A 82 -22.95 -6.00 19.08
C SER A 82 -23.06 -7.23 18.18
N GLU A 83 -23.74 -8.27 18.66
CA GLU A 83 -23.98 -9.54 17.92
C GLU A 83 -24.70 -9.36 16.57
N GLN A 84 -25.23 -8.18 16.30
CA GLN A 84 -25.86 -7.85 15.01
C GLN A 84 -24.83 -7.72 13.88
N TYR A 85 -23.56 -7.44 14.23
CA TYR A 85 -22.50 -7.35 13.25
C TYR A 85 -21.99 -8.74 12.88
N THR A 86 -22.13 -9.06 11.62
CA THR A 86 -21.49 -10.22 10.97
C THR A 86 -20.29 -9.72 10.17
N PRO A 87 -19.31 -10.57 9.85
CA PRO A 87 -18.20 -10.18 8.99
C PRO A 87 -18.65 -9.55 7.66
N GLU A 88 -19.75 -10.02 7.08
CA GLU A 88 -20.31 -9.52 5.82
C GLU A 88 -20.81 -8.08 5.95
N ASN A 89 -21.75 -7.81 6.86
CA ASN A 89 -22.33 -6.46 7.02
C ASN A 89 -21.31 -5.47 7.60
N PHE A 90 -20.36 -5.96 8.39
CA PHE A 90 -19.24 -5.15 8.86
C PHE A 90 -18.33 -4.75 7.70
N LEU A 91 -17.97 -5.69 6.81
CA LEU A 91 -17.17 -5.36 5.63
C LEU A 91 -17.84 -4.30 4.75
N GLU A 92 -19.16 -4.43 4.52
CA GLU A 92 -19.91 -3.44 3.74
C GLU A 92 -19.81 -2.04 4.36
N SER A 93 -20.01 -1.95 5.68
CA SER A 93 -20.01 -0.69 6.41
C SER A 93 -18.60 -0.09 6.57
N TYR A 94 -17.59 -0.94 6.78
CA TYR A 94 -16.24 -0.53 7.15
C TYR A 94 -15.26 -0.51 5.97
N ARG A 95 -15.67 -0.95 4.78
CA ARG A 95 -14.83 -1.07 3.58
C ARG A 95 -14.09 0.22 3.25
N SER A 96 -14.77 1.36 3.30
CA SER A 96 -14.15 2.66 3.04
C SER A 96 -13.03 3.02 4.03
N SER A 97 -13.18 2.61 5.27
CA SER A 97 -12.16 2.72 6.32
C SER A 97 -10.94 1.87 5.99
N MET A 98 -11.15 0.61 5.61
CA MET A 98 -10.07 -0.31 5.20
C MET A 98 -9.34 0.21 3.96
N GLU A 99 -10.05 0.73 2.98
CA GLU A 99 -9.46 1.35 1.79
C GLU A 99 -8.60 2.56 2.13
N LEU A 100 -9.05 3.41 3.05
CA LEU A 100 -8.29 4.57 3.51
C LEU A 100 -7.04 4.15 4.27
N GLU A 101 -7.16 3.17 5.16
CA GLU A 101 -6.05 2.64 5.95
C GLU A 101 -4.98 2.00 5.05
N LEU A 102 -5.36 1.08 4.16
CA LEU A 102 -4.44 0.46 3.21
C LEU A 102 -3.76 1.48 2.30
N ARG A 103 -4.50 2.49 1.83
CA ARG A 103 -3.94 3.55 1.00
C ARG A 103 -2.86 4.36 1.73
N SER A 104 -3.01 4.56 3.03
CA SER A 104 -2.01 5.28 3.84
C SER A 104 -0.74 4.46 4.06
N TYR A 105 -0.86 3.12 4.14
CA TYR A 105 0.27 2.24 4.38
C TYR A 105 0.96 1.77 3.10
N ASN A 106 0.20 1.26 2.13
CA ASN A 106 0.77 0.67 0.93
C ASN A 106 -0.19 0.70 -0.26
N MET A 107 0.17 1.43 -1.28
CA MET A 107 -0.62 1.58 -2.50
C MET A 107 -0.82 0.25 -3.27
N LEU A 108 0.12 -0.70 -3.18
CA LEU A 108 -0.01 -2.00 -3.85
C LEU A 108 -1.08 -2.85 -3.18
N GLU A 109 -1.10 -2.90 -1.85
CA GLU A 109 -2.09 -3.64 -1.06
C GLU A 109 -3.48 -3.01 -1.20
N TYR A 110 -3.55 -1.67 -1.20
CA TYR A 110 -4.78 -0.95 -1.51
C TYR A 110 -5.35 -1.32 -2.88
N ASN A 111 -4.52 -1.34 -3.94
CA ASN A 111 -4.96 -1.70 -5.28
C ASN A 111 -5.37 -3.18 -5.37
N LEU A 112 -4.71 -4.05 -4.62
CA LEU A 112 -5.05 -5.46 -4.54
C LEU A 112 -6.41 -5.65 -3.88
N PHE A 113 -6.64 -5.01 -2.73
CA PHE A 113 -7.92 -5.02 -2.02
C PHE A 113 -9.08 -4.50 -2.89
N ARG A 114 -8.88 -3.41 -3.61
CA ARG A 114 -9.91 -2.86 -4.52
C ARG A 114 -10.29 -3.81 -5.66
N ARG A 115 -9.34 -4.64 -6.12
CA ARG A 115 -9.57 -5.60 -7.20
C ARG A 115 -10.04 -6.96 -6.70
N ALA A 116 -9.93 -7.19 -5.40
CA ALA A 116 -10.41 -8.41 -4.78
C ALA A 116 -11.93 -8.51 -4.92
N LYS A 117 -12.39 -9.66 -5.38
CA LYS A 117 -13.80 -10.02 -5.33
C LYS A 117 -13.99 -10.86 -4.08
N ILE A 118 -14.79 -10.34 -3.16
CA ILE A 118 -15.02 -10.94 -1.85
C ILE A 118 -16.44 -11.49 -1.82
N THR A 119 -16.57 -12.74 -1.41
CA THR A 119 -17.87 -13.43 -1.24
C THR A 119 -17.87 -14.20 0.07
N PHE A 120 -18.92 -14.07 0.85
CA PHE A 120 -19.07 -14.83 2.09
C PHE A 120 -19.73 -16.18 1.79
N THR A 121 -19.10 -17.26 2.27
CA THR A 121 -19.56 -18.65 2.07
C THR A 121 -20.20 -19.22 3.32
N GLY A 122 -20.10 -18.52 4.44
CA GLY A 122 -20.64 -18.88 5.74
C GLY A 122 -20.61 -17.70 6.70
N LYS A 123 -20.95 -17.93 7.96
CA LYS A 123 -20.93 -16.87 8.99
C LYS A 123 -19.53 -16.34 9.24
N ASP A 124 -18.52 -17.23 9.21
CA ASP A 124 -17.13 -16.94 9.59
C ASP A 124 -16.16 -17.27 8.44
N ALA A 125 -16.68 -17.50 7.24
CA ALA A 125 -15.88 -17.91 6.08
C ALA A 125 -16.09 -16.97 4.90
N MET A 126 -14.99 -16.46 4.38
CA MET A 126 -14.92 -15.54 3.26
C MET A 126 -14.01 -16.12 2.19
N ARG A 127 -14.46 -16.06 0.94
CA ARG A 127 -13.65 -16.35 -0.24
C ARG A 127 -13.21 -15.05 -0.88
N MET A 128 -11.91 -14.91 -1.12
CA MET A 128 -11.30 -13.77 -1.77
C MET A 128 -10.68 -14.20 -3.10
N GLU A 129 -11.26 -13.74 -4.21
CA GLU A 129 -10.72 -13.96 -5.55
C GLU A 129 -9.81 -12.79 -5.94
N LEU A 130 -8.56 -13.08 -6.26
CA LEU A 130 -7.57 -12.12 -6.72
C LEU A 130 -7.18 -12.39 -8.17
N PRO A 131 -6.82 -11.36 -8.96
CA PRO A 131 -6.26 -11.58 -10.28
C PRO A 131 -4.92 -12.32 -10.17
N ASP A 132 -4.71 -13.36 -10.97
CA ASP A 132 -3.44 -14.11 -10.98
C ASP A 132 -2.32 -13.27 -11.57
N THR A 133 -1.57 -12.61 -10.70
CA THR A 133 -0.40 -11.81 -11.02
C THR A 133 0.71 -12.07 -10.01
N VAL A 134 1.96 -11.80 -10.40
CA VAL A 134 3.10 -11.95 -9.49
C VAL A 134 2.90 -11.13 -8.21
N ILE A 135 2.39 -9.90 -8.33
CA ILE A 135 2.13 -9.01 -7.19
C ILE A 135 1.04 -9.61 -6.29
N SER A 136 -0.05 -10.15 -6.87
CA SER A 136 -1.11 -10.79 -6.09
C SER A 136 -0.59 -11.97 -5.28
N ARG A 137 0.23 -12.81 -5.88
CA ARG A 137 0.83 -13.98 -5.21
C ARG A 137 1.80 -13.59 -4.07
N GLN A 138 2.58 -12.51 -4.28
CA GLN A 138 3.53 -12.04 -3.27
C GLN A 138 2.88 -11.27 -2.12
N LYS A 139 1.75 -10.61 -2.36
CA LYS A 139 1.11 -9.72 -1.39
C LYS A 139 -0.21 -10.25 -0.81
N SER A 140 -0.67 -11.41 -1.26
CA SER A 140 -1.92 -12.00 -0.77
C SER A 140 -1.88 -12.35 0.72
N GLU A 141 -0.74 -12.88 1.21
CA GLU A 141 -0.57 -13.22 2.62
C GLU A 141 -0.71 -11.98 3.51
N ILE A 142 -0.04 -10.88 3.16
CA ILE A 142 -0.13 -9.61 3.90
C ILE A 142 -1.57 -9.08 3.91
N LEU A 143 -2.30 -9.26 2.79
CA LEU A 143 -3.70 -8.86 2.75
C LEU A 143 -4.58 -9.73 3.66
N ILE A 144 -4.32 -11.04 3.72
CA ILE A 144 -5.01 -11.95 4.66
C ILE A 144 -4.71 -11.56 6.10
N GLU A 145 -3.45 -11.30 6.45
CA GLU A 145 -3.05 -10.83 7.78
C GLU A 145 -3.76 -9.51 8.14
N TYR A 146 -3.90 -8.61 7.19
CA TYR A 146 -4.64 -7.37 7.39
C TYR A 146 -6.12 -7.63 7.69
N PHE A 147 -6.78 -8.55 6.97
CA PHE A 147 -8.15 -8.97 7.29
C PHE A 147 -8.25 -9.57 8.69
N HIS A 148 -7.31 -10.44 9.05
CA HIS A 148 -7.25 -11.03 10.39
C HIS A 148 -7.12 -9.96 11.47
N LYS A 149 -6.23 -9.00 11.27
CA LYS A 149 -6.05 -7.86 12.17
C LYS A 149 -7.32 -7.04 12.35
N VAL A 150 -8.03 -6.76 11.25
CA VAL A 150 -9.25 -5.94 11.31
C VAL A 150 -10.41 -6.71 11.93
N PHE A 151 -10.65 -7.95 11.51
CA PHE A 151 -11.82 -8.71 11.96
C PHE A 151 -11.59 -9.39 13.30
N CYS A 152 -10.49 -10.11 13.46
CA CYS A 152 -10.26 -10.90 14.67
C CYS A 152 -9.69 -10.05 15.81
N GLU A 153 -8.62 -9.29 15.57
CA GLU A 153 -7.95 -8.56 16.65
C GLU A 153 -8.70 -7.28 17.03
N ARG A 154 -9.16 -6.51 16.03
CA ARG A 154 -9.83 -5.22 16.26
C ARG A 154 -11.30 -5.38 16.62
N CYS A 155 -12.02 -6.30 15.99
CA CYS A 155 -13.47 -6.46 16.17
C CYS A 155 -13.88 -7.72 16.95
N GLY A 156 -12.95 -8.64 17.23
CA GLY A 156 -13.25 -9.90 17.94
C GLY A 156 -14.14 -10.86 17.14
N MET A 157 -14.18 -10.72 15.81
CA MET A 157 -14.94 -11.58 14.91
C MET A 157 -14.05 -12.67 14.34
N ASP A 158 -14.45 -13.92 14.44
CA ASP A 158 -13.75 -15.00 13.76
C ASP A 158 -13.93 -14.88 12.25
N LEU A 159 -12.84 -14.98 11.49
CA LEU A 159 -12.89 -14.94 10.04
C LEU A 159 -11.85 -15.88 9.43
N LYS A 160 -12.34 -16.81 8.60
CA LYS A 160 -11.50 -17.67 7.76
C LYS A 160 -11.51 -17.12 6.35
N VAL A 161 -10.33 -16.92 5.78
CA VAL A 161 -10.15 -16.37 4.45
C VAL A 161 -9.63 -17.45 3.52
N ASP A 162 -10.45 -17.88 2.57
CA ASP A 162 -10.06 -18.75 1.46
C ASP A 162 -9.63 -17.88 0.28
N LEU A 163 -8.45 -18.15 -0.26
CA LEU A 163 -7.86 -17.37 -1.33
C LEU A 163 -7.90 -18.15 -2.64
N ASP A 164 -8.45 -17.53 -3.68
CA ASP A 164 -8.45 -18.04 -5.04
C ASP A 164 -7.79 -17.05 -6.02
N PHE A 165 -7.02 -17.58 -6.97
CA PHE A 165 -6.43 -16.79 -8.04
C PHE A 165 -7.18 -17.03 -9.34
N VAL A 166 -7.72 -15.95 -9.92
CA VAL A 166 -8.47 -15.98 -11.18
C VAL A 166 -7.61 -15.36 -12.27
N GLU A 167 -7.60 -15.99 -13.45
CA GLU A 167 -6.90 -15.43 -14.61
C GLU A 167 -7.27 -13.95 -14.80
N ALA A 168 -6.25 -13.10 -14.79
CA ALA A 168 -6.45 -11.67 -15.01
C ALA A 168 -6.99 -11.48 -16.42
N LYS A 169 -8.23 -10.98 -16.55
CA LYS A 169 -8.74 -10.57 -17.86
C LYS A 169 -7.70 -9.66 -18.50
N GLU A 170 -7.12 -10.10 -19.61
CA GLU A 170 -6.14 -9.31 -20.35
C GLU A 170 -6.67 -7.89 -20.55
N SER A 171 -5.99 -6.92 -20.00
CA SER A 171 -6.39 -5.54 -20.18
C SER A 171 -6.36 -5.21 -21.67
N LYS A 172 -7.31 -4.40 -22.15
CA LYS A 172 -7.33 -3.92 -23.55
C LYS A 172 -5.97 -3.33 -23.97
N TYR A 173 -5.23 -2.79 -23.01
CA TYR A 173 -3.87 -2.27 -23.20
C TYR A 173 -2.85 -3.35 -23.55
N ARG A 174 -2.88 -4.52 -22.88
CA ARG A 174 -2.00 -5.66 -23.21
C ARG A 174 -2.31 -6.24 -24.57
N LYS A 175 -3.60 -6.33 -24.93
CA LYS A 175 -4.02 -6.80 -26.26
C LYS A 175 -3.53 -5.85 -27.35
N ASN A 176 -3.68 -4.55 -27.15
CA ASN A 176 -3.22 -3.55 -28.11
C ASN A 176 -1.69 -3.51 -28.22
N ALA A 177 -0.96 -3.58 -27.09
CA ALA A 177 0.50 -3.65 -27.11
C ALA A 177 1.00 -4.93 -27.79
N ALA A 178 0.41 -6.08 -27.53
CA ALA A 178 0.74 -7.33 -28.22
C ALA A 178 0.44 -7.29 -29.73
N LEU A 179 -0.64 -6.60 -30.11
CA LEU A 179 -0.98 -6.39 -31.52
C LEU A 179 0.02 -5.45 -32.21
N GLN A 180 0.44 -4.37 -31.55
CA GLN A 180 1.45 -3.45 -32.06
C GLN A 180 2.80 -4.17 -32.24
N ILE A 181 3.25 -4.93 -31.24
CA ILE A 181 4.49 -5.70 -31.32
C ILE A 181 4.43 -6.71 -32.45
N LYS A 182 3.31 -7.42 -32.65
CA LYS A 182 3.14 -8.35 -33.80
C LYS A 182 3.23 -7.61 -35.13
N GLN A 183 2.61 -6.45 -35.26
CA GLN A 183 2.67 -5.63 -36.48
C GLN A 183 4.08 -5.12 -36.78
N GLU A 184 4.81 -4.67 -35.73
CA GLU A 184 6.20 -4.24 -35.88
C GLU A 184 7.12 -5.38 -36.27
N VAL A 185 6.99 -6.57 -35.67
CA VAL A 185 7.76 -7.76 -36.03
C VAL A 185 7.43 -8.19 -37.45
N GLU A 186 6.17 -8.16 -37.86
CA GLU A 186 5.77 -8.50 -39.22
C GLU A 186 6.31 -7.51 -40.27
N ASN A 187 6.34 -6.23 -39.95
CA ASN A 187 6.94 -5.21 -40.78
C ASN A 187 8.47 -5.38 -40.90
N VAL A 188 9.16 -5.66 -39.79
CA VAL A 188 10.62 -5.95 -39.83
C VAL A 188 10.92 -7.18 -40.65
N LEU A 189 10.13 -8.25 -40.53
CA LEU A 189 10.28 -9.46 -41.33
C LEU A 189 9.98 -9.26 -42.84
N LYS A 190 9.03 -8.40 -43.18
CA LYS A 190 8.75 -8.00 -44.57
C LYS A 190 9.91 -7.21 -45.16
N HIS A 191 10.49 -6.28 -44.40
CA HIS A 191 11.65 -5.51 -44.88
C HIS A 191 12.93 -6.36 -44.94
N ALA A 192 13.11 -7.33 -44.04
CA ALA A 192 14.24 -8.27 -44.12
C ALA A 192 14.17 -9.23 -45.30
N LYS A 193 12.96 -9.58 -45.78
CA LYS A 193 12.77 -10.42 -46.95
C LYS A 193 12.91 -9.68 -48.30
N LEU A 194 12.85 -8.37 -48.30
CA LEU A 194 13.03 -7.51 -49.50
C LEU A 194 14.50 -7.07 -49.71
N GLY A 195 15.41 -7.39 -48.75
CA GLY A 195 16.83 -7.04 -48.81
C GLY A 195 17.79 -8.22 -49.08
N GLY A 196 17.30 -9.36 -49.51
CA GLY A 196 18.10 -10.55 -49.71
C GLY A 196 18.41 -10.83 -51.18
N ASP A 197 19.32 -10.06 -51.78
CA ASP A 197 20.14 -10.46 -52.91
C ASP A 197 21.35 -9.49 -53.03
N GLN A 198 22.40 -9.76 -52.27
CA GLN A 198 23.79 -9.49 -52.63
C GLN A 198 24.71 -10.21 -51.64
N GLU A 199 25.29 -11.29 -52.16
CA GLU A 199 26.42 -11.98 -51.57
C GLU A 199 27.60 -11.04 -51.40
N SER A 200 28.23 -11.07 -50.25
CA SER A 200 29.68 -10.91 -50.11
C SER A 200 30.17 -11.54 -48.81
N GLU A 201 31.13 -12.44 -48.99
CA GLU A 201 31.77 -13.32 -48.02
C GLU A 201 32.55 -12.58 -46.90
N PRO A 202 32.89 -13.29 -45.84
CA PRO A 202 33.48 -12.73 -44.65
C PRO A 202 35.01 -12.63 -44.74
N LYS A 203 35.60 -11.51 -44.32
CA LYS A 203 37.03 -11.45 -43.96
C LYS A 203 37.17 -11.27 -42.46
N GLN A 204 37.82 -12.29 -41.88
CA GLN A 204 38.50 -12.26 -40.60
C GLN A 204 39.73 -11.33 -40.66
N GLU A 205 40.01 -10.64 -39.57
CA GLU A 205 41.35 -10.33 -39.02
C GLU A 205 41.11 -9.56 -37.72
N GLU A 206 41.38 -10.15 -36.67
CA GLU A 206 42.44 -10.27 -35.67
C GLU A 206 43.05 -8.94 -35.19
N ALA A 207 42.91 -8.78 -33.89
CA ALA A 207 43.88 -8.45 -32.84
C ALA A 207 44.56 -7.08 -32.75
N ALA A 208 44.60 -6.68 -31.50
CA ALA A 208 45.65 -6.03 -30.71
C ALA A 208 45.50 -4.57 -30.34
N LYS A 209 45.28 -4.37 -29.08
CA LYS A 209 46.04 -3.70 -28.02
C LYS A 209 46.66 -2.30 -28.25
N GLU A 210 46.51 -1.55 -27.19
CA GLU A 210 47.39 -0.60 -26.50
C GLU A 210 47.16 0.90 -26.68
N GLU A 211 46.76 1.44 -25.56
CA GLU A 211 47.39 2.46 -24.68
C GLU A 211 47.61 3.90 -25.16
N THR A 212 47.13 4.75 -24.29
CA THR A 212 47.69 5.97 -23.70
C THR A 212 47.60 7.33 -24.40
N LYS A 213 47.14 8.24 -23.54
CA LYS A 213 47.54 9.63 -23.24
C LYS A 213 47.02 10.82 -24.05
N LYS A 214 46.27 11.61 -23.25
CA LYS A 214 46.37 13.09 -23.03
C LYS A 214 46.32 14.06 -24.23
N THR A 215 45.42 14.98 -24.27
CA THR A 215 45.44 16.38 -23.78
C THR A 215 44.41 17.24 -24.49
N SER A 216 43.71 18.01 -23.64
CA SER A 216 43.23 19.38 -23.83
C SER A 216 42.68 19.87 -25.17
N GLY A 217 41.50 20.52 -25.10
CA GLY A 217 41.03 21.49 -26.07
C GLY A 217 39.53 21.77 -25.97
N GLU A 218 39.22 22.88 -25.35
CA GLU A 218 37.89 23.52 -25.28
C GLU A 218 37.24 23.72 -26.65
N LYS A 219 35.91 23.54 -26.74
CA LYS A 219 34.92 24.59 -27.07
C LYS A 219 33.51 24.07 -27.25
N LYS A 220 32.64 24.73 -26.46
CA LYS A 220 31.24 25.15 -26.71
C LYS A 220 30.35 24.37 -27.69
N GLY A 221 29.18 23.98 -27.13
CA GLY A 221 27.92 24.11 -27.88
C GLY A 221 26.86 23.09 -27.54
N GLU A 222 25.81 23.59 -26.91
CA GLU A 222 24.44 23.11 -26.95
C GLU A 222 23.95 21.99 -26.03
N LYS A 223 23.04 22.42 -25.17
CA LYS A 223 22.28 21.72 -24.14
C LYS A 223 21.26 20.76 -24.72
N ALA A 224 21.32 19.50 -24.31
CA ALA A 224 20.15 18.61 -24.23
C ALA A 224 19.86 18.32 -22.75
N PRO A 225 18.59 18.17 -22.33
CA PRO A 225 18.22 18.13 -20.93
C PRO A 225 18.66 16.82 -20.25
N ALA A 226 19.41 16.96 -19.18
CA ALA A 226 19.76 15.86 -18.30
C ALA A 226 18.53 15.31 -17.59
N VAL A 227 18.21 14.05 -17.84
CA VAL A 227 17.26 13.30 -17.04
C VAL A 227 17.94 12.94 -15.73
N SER A 228 17.57 13.65 -14.66
CA SER A 228 18.02 13.37 -13.30
C SER A 228 17.34 12.10 -12.80
N TYR A 229 18.07 11.00 -12.73
CA TYR A 229 17.66 9.84 -11.95
C TYR A 229 17.85 10.15 -10.48
N THR A 230 16.78 10.54 -9.81
CA THR A 230 16.74 10.56 -8.35
C THR A 230 16.71 9.12 -7.86
N HIS A 231 17.82 8.67 -7.28
CA HIS A 231 17.88 7.47 -6.45
C HIS A 231 16.91 7.63 -5.27
N LEU A 232 15.76 6.98 -5.36
CA LEU A 232 14.92 6.74 -4.20
C LEU A 232 15.67 5.75 -3.29
N ARG A 233 16.24 6.29 -2.23
CA ARG A 233 16.72 5.50 -1.09
C ARG A 233 15.56 4.67 -0.56
N ALA A 234 15.69 3.34 -0.65
CA ALA A 234 14.86 2.42 0.08
C ALA A 234 15.02 2.70 1.58
N HIS A 235 14.00 3.28 2.21
CA HIS A 235 13.91 3.32 3.66
C HIS A 235 13.56 1.92 4.14
N GLU A 236 14.50 1.34 4.88
CA GLU A 236 14.29 0.16 5.70
C GLU A 236 13.16 0.45 6.72
N THR A 237 12.00 -0.10 6.47
CA THR A 237 10.93 -0.20 7.47
C THR A 237 10.48 -1.64 7.60
N LEU A 238 11.42 -2.47 8.06
CA LEU A 238 11.14 -3.82 8.55
C LEU A 238 11.98 -4.06 9.79
N ARG A 239 11.48 -3.59 10.93
CA ARG A 239 11.79 -4.12 12.27
C ARG A 239 10.77 -3.51 13.21
N TYR A 240 9.79 -4.30 13.54
CA TYR A 240 9.12 -4.48 14.84
C TYR A 240 7.73 -5.09 14.57
N LEU A 241 7.77 -6.40 14.40
CA LEU A 241 6.68 -7.24 14.86
C LEU A 241 6.66 -7.25 16.38
#